data_8ce662fbea7a7896ff0ae057281d258d
#
_entry.id   8ce662fbea7a7896ff0ae057281d258d
#
_cell.length_a   1.000
_cell.length_b   1.000
_cell.length_c   1.000
_cell.angle_alpha   90.00
_cell.angle_beta   90.00
_cell.angle_gamma   90.00
#
_symmetry.space_group_name_H-M   'P 1'
#
loop_
_entity.id
_entity.type
_entity.pdbx_description
1 polymer ?
#
loop_
_entity_poly.entity_id
_entity_poly.type
_entity_poly.pdbx_seq_one_letter_code
_entity_poly.pdbx_strand_id
1 'polypeptide(L)'
;MKPIKVGLVGAGGNAVGDGRGLSHARHLAALDAGQIVAVCDIVPEAAERTAARLHATPYTDFERFLRHGLDVVILATPDPLHAQQAAIALEQGVGVISEVPGATTVEDGRRLVQAYKKSGGFYMLLENYGYRDEIELIRRLVQAGKFGDVYFGEGEYLHDCRGLNRFPDGSLTWRGRAFSGYVYIWHSLRPLFYILDDRTTRVTAMMTMQPGRLEADINIPDNVVSLFQTAAGRMLKIRVDIVSPRPHIMDYYALQGTHGSFEGTRGFGDPPRLWLEELEPAARPGKSGPSVKWRKLADFEAEYIPDRVAARADAAKTGHGGADYWTMKAFVDAFRRGDASPVDLYRALDCSLPGALALESAKQGGAPIAVPDPRTFT
;
A
#
# COMPACT_ATOMS: atom_id res chain seq x y z
N MET A 1 12.75 25.07 -9.62
CA MET A 1 13.29 24.55 -8.33
C MET A 1 14.38 23.54 -8.66
N LYS A 2 15.38 23.38 -7.79
CA LYS A 2 16.43 22.35 -7.98
C LYS A 2 15.79 20.95 -8.00
N PRO A 3 16.16 20.06 -8.94
CA PRO A 3 15.63 18.68 -8.96
C PRO A 3 16.07 17.93 -7.71
N ILE A 4 15.18 17.08 -7.17
CA ILE A 4 15.46 16.19 -6.04
C ILE A 4 16.46 15.12 -6.52
N LYS A 5 17.56 14.93 -5.82
CA LYS A 5 18.55 13.89 -6.11
C LYS A 5 18.12 12.58 -5.47
N VAL A 6 17.68 11.64 -6.29
CA VAL A 6 17.11 10.39 -5.82
C VAL A 6 18.05 9.22 -6.10
N GLY A 7 18.27 8.39 -5.10
CA GLY A 7 18.89 7.09 -5.26
C GLY A 7 17.84 5.99 -5.46
N LEU A 8 18.17 4.95 -6.22
CA LEU A 8 17.30 3.78 -6.42
C LEU A 8 18.00 2.51 -5.93
N VAL A 9 17.35 1.77 -5.03
CA VAL A 9 17.82 0.47 -4.55
C VAL A 9 16.84 -0.62 -4.97
N GLY A 10 17.39 -1.73 -5.55
CA GLY A 10 16.58 -2.81 -6.12
C GLY A 10 16.26 -2.56 -7.58
N ALA A 11 17.27 -2.77 -8.44
CA ALA A 11 17.23 -2.49 -9.87
C ALA A 11 16.98 -3.74 -10.73
N GLY A 12 17.01 -4.93 -10.13
CA GLY A 12 17.08 -6.22 -10.86
C GLY A 12 15.82 -6.62 -11.61
N GLY A 13 14.71 -5.96 -11.40
CA GLY A 13 13.43 -6.40 -11.94
C GLY A 13 12.89 -7.63 -11.20
N ASN A 14 11.67 -8.03 -11.54
CA ASN A 14 11.08 -9.27 -11.06
C ASN A 14 10.98 -10.30 -12.20
N ALA A 15 10.48 -11.49 -11.90
CA ALA A 15 10.31 -12.58 -12.88
C ALA A 15 9.41 -12.19 -14.08
N VAL A 16 8.67 -11.08 -14.00
CA VAL A 16 7.64 -10.70 -14.96
C VAL A 16 7.98 -9.43 -15.75
N GLY A 17 9.07 -8.71 -15.43
CA GLY A 17 9.46 -7.50 -16.17
C GLY A 17 10.26 -6.48 -15.36
N ASP A 18 10.21 -5.22 -15.77
CA ASP A 18 10.83 -4.10 -15.05
C ASP A 18 10.27 -4.03 -13.62
N GLY A 19 11.15 -3.99 -12.63
CA GLY A 19 10.75 -3.91 -11.22
C GLY A 19 10.07 -2.59 -10.84
N ARG A 20 9.48 -2.56 -9.65
CA ARG A 20 8.81 -1.36 -9.11
C ARG A 20 9.73 -0.14 -9.06
N GLY A 21 11.03 -0.32 -8.77
CA GLY A 21 12.01 0.76 -8.76
C GLY A 21 12.07 1.54 -10.06
N LEU A 22 12.12 0.86 -11.21
CA LEU A 22 12.09 1.52 -12.53
C LEU A 22 10.74 2.18 -12.83
N SER A 23 9.64 1.62 -12.34
CA SER A 23 8.33 2.25 -12.44
C SER A 23 8.31 3.60 -11.71
N HIS A 24 8.81 3.65 -10.47
CA HIS A 24 8.91 4.90 -9.70
C HIS A 24 9.85 5.93 -10.34
N ALA A 25 10.98 5.48 -10.90
CA ALA A 25 11.87 6.37 -11.64
C ALA A 25 11.15 7.06 -12.81
N ARG A 26 10.32 6.32 -13.57
CA ARG A 26 9.50 6.86 -14.66
C ARG A 26 8.45 7.86 -14.16
N HIS A 27 7.76 7.54 -13.06
CA HIS A 27 6.75 8.45 -12.48
C HIS A 27 7.38 9.74 -11.96
N LEU A 28 8.56 9.66 -11.33
CA LEU A 28 9.30 10.83 -10.88
C LEU A 28 9.73 11.72 -12.05
N ALA A 29 10.23 11.12 -13.13
CA ALA A 29 10.61 11.84 -14.35
C ALA A 29 9.41 12.51 -15.03
N ALA A 30 8.25 11.85 -15.05
CA ALA A 30 7.01 12.40 -15.62
C ALA A 30 6.50 13.65 -14.90
N LEU A 31 6.89 13.85 -13.63
CA LEU A 31 6.57 15.05 -12.84
C LEU A 31 7.61 16.17 -12.96
N ASP A 32 8.70 15.95 -13.69
CA ASP A 32 9.85 16.89 -13.79
C ASP A 32 10.32 17.39 -12.40
N ALA A 33 10.31 16.49 -11.43
CA ALA A 33 10.48 16.87 -10.02
C ALA A 33 11.82 16.44 -9.42
N GLY A 34 12.41 15.37 -9.96
CA GLY A 34 13.64 14.79 -9.45
C GLY A 34 14.36 13.94 -10.48
N GLN A 35 15.57 13.56 -10.14
CA GLN A 35 16.44 12.76 -11.01
C GLN A 35 17.02 11.59 -10.21
N ILE A 36 16.99 10.40 -10.80
CA ILE A 36 17.76 9.26 -10.28
C ILE A 36 19.24 9.53 -10.62
N VAL A 37 20.05 9.70 -9.60
CA VAL A 37 21.50 10.01 -9.76
C VAL A 37 22.39 8.82 -9.41
N ALA A 38 21.87 7.85 -8.68
CA ALA A 38 22.57 6.63 -8.30
C ALA A 38 21.64 5.42 -8.27
N VAL A 39 22.13 4.25 -8.60
CA VAL A 39 21.41 2.98 -8.58
C VAL A 39 22.23 1.95 -7.81
N CYS A 40 21.60 1.22 -6.89
CA CYS A 40 22.23 0.15 -6.12
C CYS A 40 21.49 -1.18 -6.29
N ASP A 41 22.22 -2.22 -6.62
CA ASP A 41 21.73 -3.61 -6.62
C ASP A 41 22.87 -4.54 -6.24
N ILE A 42 22.59 -5.64 -5.53
CA ILE A 42 23.59 -6.66 -5.17
C ILE A 42 24.10 -7.41 -6.40
N VAL A 43 23.37 -7.38 -7.52
CA VAL A 43 23.75 -7.96 -8.80
C VAL A 43 24.37 -6.87 -9.66
N PRO A 44 25.72 -6.92 -9.92
CA PRO A 44 26.43 -5.87 -10.64
C PRO A 44 25.81 -5.53 -11.99
N GLU A 45 25.48 -6.55 -12.77
CA GLU A 45 24.90 -6.38 -14.12
C GLU A 45 23.51 -5.70 -14.09
N ALA A 46 22.75 -5.91 -13.01
CA ALA A 46 21.46 -5.24 -12.81
C ALA A 46 21.66 -3.76 -12.47
N ALA A 47 22.62 -3.46 -11.58
CA ALA A 47 22.97 -2.10 -11.23
C ALA A 47 23.47 -1.31 -12.45
N GLU A 48 24.41 -1.86 -13.21
CA GLU A 48 25.00 -1.23 -14.40
C GLU A 48 23.97 -1.01 -15.50
N ARG A 49 23.19 -2.03 -15.84
CA ARG A 49 22.14 -1.95 -16.87
C ARG A 49 21.09 -0.86 -16.53
N THR A 50 20.65 -0.80 -15.28
CA THR A 50 19.65 0.15 -14.86
C THR A 50 20.21 1.56 -14.72
N ALA A 51 21.43 1.69 -14.21
CA ALA A 51 22.14 2.97 -14.13
C ALA A 51 22.37 3.57 -15.53
N ALA A 52 22.78 2.76 -16.51
CA ALA A 52 22.94 3.21 -17.89
C ALA A 52 21.62 3.75 -18.49
N ARG A 53 20.48 3.07 -18.24
CA ARG A 53 19.14 3.53 -18.69
C ARG A 53 18.72 4.85 -18.07
N LEU A 54 19.15 5.13 -16.84
CA LEU A 54 18.76 6.32 -16.08
C LEU A 54 19.85 7.41 -16.07
N HIS A 55 20.95 7.20 -16.75
CA HIS A 55 22.14 8.08 -16.73
C HIS A 55 22.66 8.33 -15.30
N ALA A 56 22.68 7.29 -14.47
CA ALA A 56 23.03 7.32 -13.06
C ALA A 56 24.35 6.55 -12.79
N THR A 57 24.87 6.69 -11.57
CA THR A 57 26.06 5.94 -11.13
C THR A 57 25.68 4.61 -10.52
N PRO A 58 26.25 3.46 -10.98
CA PRO A 58 25.96 2.14 -10.40
C PRO A 58 26.74 1.88 -9.11
N TYR A 59 26.12 1.14 -8.20
CA TYR A 59 26.71 0.66 -6.95
C TYR A 59 26.25 -0.77 -6.65
N THR A 60 27.13 -1.54 -5.99
CA THR A 60 26.80 -2.86 -5.42
C THR A 60 26.87 -2.85 -3.88
N ASP A 61 27.39 -1.79 -3.30
CA ASP A 61 27.51 -1.57 -1.86
C ASP A 61 26.55 -0.46 -1.42
N PHE A 62 25.64 -0.79 -0.53
CA PHE A 62 24.56 0.11 -0.10
C PHE A 62 25.08 1.31 0.69
N GLU A 63 26.09 1.15 1.55
CA GLU A 63 26.63 2.24 2.33
C GLU A 63 27.41 3.24 1.47
N ARG A 64 28.18 2.74 0.50
CA ARG A 64 28.85 3.60 -0.48
C ARG A 64 27.86 4.37 -1.35
N PHE A 65 26.76 3.71 -1.74
CA PHE A 65 25.68 4.32 -2.49
C PHE A 65 25.05 5.47 -1.70
N LEU A 66 24.74 5.32 -0.41
CA LEU A 66 24.15 6.38 0.41
C LEU A 66 25.07 7.63 0.50
N ARG A 67 26.38 7.47 0.38
CA ARG A 67 27.35 8.59 0.35
C ARG A 67 27.43 9.31 -0.99
N HIS A 68 26.59 9.00 -1.98
CA HIS A 68 26.55 9.67 -3.29
C HIS A 68 26.04 11.15 -3.22
N GLY A 69 25.55 11.58 -2.07
CA GLY A 69 24.97 12.92 -1.92
C GLY A 69 23.52 12.99 -2.36
N LEU A 70 22.75 12.01 -1.90
CA LEU A 70 21.31 11.84 -2.16
C LEU A 70 20.49 12.73 -1.23
N ASP A 71 19.38 13.27 -1.73
CA ASP A 71 18.33 13.88 -0.92
C ASP A 71 17.39 12.80 -0.35
N VAL A 72 17.07 11.77 -1.16
CA VAL A 72 16.17 10.70 -0.79
C VAL A 72 16.51 9.40 -1.53
N VAL A 73 16.16 8.26 -0.96
CA VAL A 73 16.31 6.94 -1.59
C VAL A 73 14.95 6.26 -1.81
N ILE A 74 14.76 5.66 -2.99
CA ILE A 74 13.67 4.72 -3.28
C ILE A 74 14.15 3.32 -2.88
N LEU A 75 13.45 2.68 -1.95
CA LEU A 75 13.68 1.27 -1.59
C LEU A 75 12.66 0.40 -2.34
N ALA A 76 13.16 -0.44 -3.25
CA ALA A 76 12.37 -1.39 -4.04
C ALA A 76 13.01 -2.79 -4.03
N THR A 77 13.62 -3.15 -2.93
CA THR A 77 14.26 -4.44 -2.65
C THR A 77 13.21 -5.46 -2.18
N PRO A 78 13.59 -6.71 -1.89
CA PRO A 78 12.71 -7.66 -1.21
C PRO A 78 12.17 -7.14 0.13
N ASP A 79 10.89 -7.39 0.39
CA ASP A 79 10.13 -6.89 1.55
C ASP A 79 10.88 -6.95 2.91
N PRO A 80 11.57 -8.07 3.27
CA PRO A 80 12.25 -8.16 4.57
C PRO A 80 13.43 -7.18 4.75
N LEU A 81 13.91 -6.58 3.67
CA LEU A 81 15.05 -5.65 3.71
C LEU A 81 14.64 -4.20 3.91
N HIS A 82 13.37 -3.84 3.66
CA HIS A 82 12.92 -2.45 3.65
C HIS A 82 13.20 -1.73 4.96
N ALA A 83 12.79 -2.32 6.09
CA ALA A 83 12.95 -1.67 7.40
C ALA A 83 14.42 -1.44 7.77
N GLN A 84 15.29 -2.43 7.54
CA GLN A 84 16.71 -2.30 7.82
C GLN A 84 17.37 -1.25 6.93
N GLN A 85 17.12 -1.29 5.62
CA GLN A 85 17.68 -0.32 4.68
C GLN A 85 17.18 1.09 4.94
N ALA A 86 15.89 1.24 5.30
CA ALA A 86 15.32 2.53 5.68
C ALA A 86 16.01 3.09 6.95
N ALA A 87 16.21 2.26 7.97
CA ALA A 87 16.90 2.68 9.19
C ALA A 87 18.32 3.19 8.90
N ILE A 88 19.11 2.44 8.12
CA ILE A 88 20.47 2.82 7.74
C ILE A 88 20.47 4.14 6.93
N ALA A 89 19.54 4.31 5.98
CA ALA A 89 19.45 5.53 5.18
C ALA A 89 19.12 6.75 6.07
N LEU A 90 18.14 6.62 6.95
CA LEU A 90 17.75 7.68 7.90
C LEU A 90 18.90 8.05 8.84
N GLU A 91 19.66 7.09 9.36
CA GLU A 91 20.82 7.33 10.21
C GLU A 91 21.95 8.08 9.49
N GLN A 92 22.04 7.95 8.17
CA GLN A 92 22.98 8.70 7.32
C GLN A 92 22.40 10.04 6.83
N GLY A 93 21.22 10.44 7.30
CA GLY A 93 20.58 11.72 6.93
C GLY A 93 19.95 11.73 5.54
N VAL A 94 19.75 10.56 4.93
CA VAL A 94 19.07 10.41 3.64
C VAL A 94 17.60 10.12 3.87
N GLY A 95 16.70 10.90 3.23
CA GLY A 95 15.27 10.65 3.27
C GLY A 95 14.92 9.31 2.60
N VAL A 96 13.78 8.73 2.97
CA VAL A 96 13.35 7.41 2.48
C VAL A 96 11.97 7.48 1.86
N ILE A 97 11.82 6.92 0.67
CA ILE A 97 10.54 6.51 0.10
C ILE A 97 10.61 5.00 -0.17
N SER A 98 9.78 4.23 0.51
CA SER A 98 9.85 2.76 0.50
C SER A 98 8.68 2.14 -0.20
N GLU A 99 8.93 1.10 -1.01
CA GLU A 99 7.88 0.16 -1.40
C GLU A 99 7.30 -0.51 -0.17
N VAL A 100 6.11 -1.06 -0.36
CA VAL A 100 5.39 -1.83 0.65
C VAL A 100 6.04 -3.20 0.88
N PRO A 101 6.03 -3.67 2.12
CA PRO A 101 5.58 -3.06 3.38
C PRO A 101 6.65 -2.18 4.04
N GLY A 102 6.24 -1.35 5.01
CA GLY A 102 7.19 -0.56 5.80
C GLY A 102 8.06 -1.41 6.72
N ALA A 103 7.52 -2.49 7.27
CA ALA A 103 8.24 -3.50 8.04
C ALA A 103 7.51 -4.84 7.97
N THR A 104 8.28 -5.92 8.20
CA THR A 104 7.80 -7.29 8.09
C THR A 104 7.59 -7.96 9.44
N THR A 105 8.14 -7.39 10.49
CA THR A 105 7.96 -7.83 11.87
C THR A 105 7.76 -6.63 12.79
N VAL A 106 7.20 -6.86 13.98
CA VAL A 106 7.07 -5.82 15.00
C VAL A 106 8.45 -5.33 15.44
N GLU A 107 9.43 -6.23 15.52
CA GLU A 107 10.80 -5.90 15.93
C GLU A 107 11.50 -4.99 14.92
N ASP A 108 11.39 -5.29 13.61
CA ASP A 108 11.91 -4.42 12.56
C ASP A 108 11.24 -3.05 12.57
N GLY A 109 9.92 -3.03 12.81
CA GLY A 109 9.17 -1.79 12.99
C GLY A 109 9.69 -0.95 14.17
N ARG A 110 10.03 -1.58 15.30
CA ARG A 110 10.63 -0.89 16.46
C ARG A 110 11.97 -0.25 16.13
N ARG A 111 12.87 -1.01 15.52
CA ARG A 111 14.20 -0.52 15.10
C ARG A 111 14.09 0.64 14.12
N LEU A 112 13.19 0.53 13.17
CA LEU A 112 12.96 1.59 12.20
C LEU A 112 12.38 2.85 12.85
N VAL A 113 11.47 2.72 13.82
CA VAL A 113 10.95 3.87 14.59
C VAL A 113 12.05 4.55 15.41
N GLN A 114 12.97 3.79 16.03
CA GLN A 114 14.11 4.36 16.75
C GLN A 114 15.02 5.18 15.81
N ALA A 115 15.37 4.64 14.65
CA ALA A 115 16.16 5.36 13.65
C ALA A 115 15.44 6.61 13.14
N TYR A 116 14.13 6.51 12.87
CA TYR A 116 13.29 7.62 12.41
C TYR A 116 13.23 8.75 13.44
N LYS A 117 12.95 8.42 14.72
CA LYS A 117 12.93 9.41 15.82
C LYS A 117 14.29 10.10 16.00
N LYS A 118 15.38 9.34 15.92
CA LYS A 118 16.74 9.86 16.08
C LYS A 118 17.17 10.77 14.94
N SER A 119 16.81 10.42 13.71
CA SER A 119 17.20 11.19 12.51
C SER A 119 16.35 12.43 12.30
N GLY A 120 15.07 12.40 12.67
CA GLY A 120 14.09 13.42 12.27
C GLY A 120 13.89 13.51 10.74
N GLY A 121 14.35 12.49 10.00
CA GLY A 121 14.38 12.48 8.54
C GLY A 121 13.02 12.26 7.90
N PHE A 122 12.96 12.45 6.58
CA PHE A 122 11.75 12.19 5.80
C PHE A 122 11.57 10.69 5.55
N TYR A 123 10.35 10.18 5.78
CA TYR A 123 9.95 8.81 5.41
C TYR A 123 8.57 8.82 4.79
N MET A 124 8.39 8.13 3.67
CA MET A 124 7.09 7.89 3.04
C MET A 124 6.98 6.45 2.52
N LEU A 125 5.87 5.78 2.82
CA LEU A 125 5.52 4.51 2.19
C LEU A 125 4.81 4.78 0.85
N LEU A 126 5.25 4.10 -0.21
CA LEU A 126 4.67 4.18 -1.55
C LEU A 126 3.45 3.24 -1.71
N GLU A 127 2.59 3.19 -0.72
CA GLU A 127 1.33 2.49 -0.82
C GLU A 127 0.37 3.31 -1.69
N ASN A 128 0.08 2.82 -2.89
CA ASN A 128 -0.59 3.56 -3.94
C ASN A 128 -2.14 3.40 -3.96
N TYR A 129 -2.69 2.32 -3.40
CA TYR A 129 -4.13 2.07 -3.43
C TYR A 129 -4.95 3.13 -2.68
N GLY A 130 -4.39 3.72 -1.62
CA GLY A 130 -5.00 4.85 -0.93
C GLY A 130 -5.14 6.10 -1.80
N TYR A 131 -4.44 6.17 -2.93
CA TYR A 131 -4.48 7.32 -3.84
C TYR A 131 -5.39 7.13 -5.06
N ARG A 132 -6.15 6.05 -5.17
CA ARG A 132 -7.14 5.86 -6.23
C ARG A 132 -8.25 6.91 -6.14
N ASP A 133 -8.78 7.33 -7.28
CA ASP A 133 -9.85 8.35 -7.35
C ASP A 133 -11.08 7.94 -6.55
N GLU A 134 -11.46 6.66 -6.62
CA GLU A 134 -12.55 6.09 -5.84
C GLU A 134 -12.36 6.27 -4.32
N ILE A 135 -11.15 5.97 -3.83
CA ILE A 135 -10.82 6.09 -2.41
C ILE A 135 -10.83 7.56 -1.95
N GLU A 136 -10.28 8.45 -2.78
CA GLU A 136 -10.30 9.88 -2.50
C GLU A 136 -11.73 10.43 -2.48
N LEU A 137 -12.58 10.01 -3.41
CA LEU A 137 -13.98 10.41 -3.46
C LEU A 137 -14.73 9.98 -2.19
N ILE A 138 -14.61 8.70 -1.80
CA ILE A 138 -15.23 8.19 -0.58
C ILE A 138 -14.69 8.91 0.65
N ARG A 139 -13.39 9.18 0.72
CA ARG A 139 -12.81 9.94 1.83
C ARG A 139 -13.44 11.32 1.97
N ARG A 140 -13.59 12.07 0.86
CA ARG A 140 -14.20 13.40 0.89
C ARG A 140 -15.67 13.35 1.27
N LEU A 141 -16.41 12.34 0.83
CA LEU A 141 -17.80 12.12 1.24
C LEU A 141 -17.91 11.80 2.75
N VAL A 142 -17.03 10.95 3.28
CA VAL A 142 -16.98 10.66 4.73
C VAL A 142 -16.62 11.91 5.52
N GLN A 143 -15.62 12.69 5.09
CA GLN A 143 -15.24 13.95 5.73
C GLN A 143 -16.33 15.02 5.67
N ALA A 144 -17.15 15.00 4.62
CA ALA A 144 -18.34 15.86 4.51
C ALA A 144 -19.53 15.37 5.37
N GLY A 145 -19.33 14.30 6.17
CA GLY A 145 -20.36 13.75 7.06
C GLY A 145 -21.45 12.94 6.38
N LYS A 146 -21.34 12.66 5.08
CA LYS A 146 -22.38 11.99 4.29
C LYS A 146 -22.68 10.55 4.73
N PHE A 147 -21.72 9.90 5.38
CA PHE A 147 -21.88 8.54 5.90
C PHE A 147 -22.40 8.50 7.36
N GLY A 148 -22.44 9.64 8.06
CA GLY A 148 -22.62 9.64 9.50
C GLY A 148 -21.46 8.91 10.20
N ASP A 149 -21.77 8.13 11.24
CA ASP A 149 -20.77 7.31 11.93
C ASP A 149 -20.50 6.03 11.15
N VAL A 150 -19.30 5.91 10.56
CA VAL A 150 -18.87 4.68 9.89
C VAL A 150 -18.46 3.67 10.97
N TYR A 151 -19.10 2.51 10.99
CA TYR A 151 -18.85 1.46 11.99
C TYR A 151 -18.29 0.17 11.42
N PHE A 152 -18.35 -0.04 10.08
CA PHE A 152 -17.86 -1.21 9.40
C PHE A 152 -17.14 -0.84 8.09
N GLY A 153 -16.04 -1.54 7.82
CA GLY A 153 -15.32 -1.47 6.55
C GLY A 153 -14.87 -2.84 6.08
N GLU A 154 -14.80 -3.00 4.77
CA GLU A 154 -14.35 -4.25 4.14
C GLU A 154 -13.34 -3.95 3.04
N GLY A 155 -12.33 -4.83 2.90
CA GLY A 155 -11.37 -4.79 1.80
C GLY A 155 -10.99 -6.20 1.35
N GLU A 156 -10.81 -6.37 0.04
CA GLU A 156 -10.35 -7.64 -0.53
C GLU A 156 -9.19 -7.40 -1.50
N TYR A 157 -8.21 -8.32 -1.48
CA TYR A 157 -7.13 -8.41 -2.43
C TYR A 157 -7.07 -9.84 -2.97
N LEU A 158 -7.69 -10.07 -4.13
CA LEU A 158 -7.77 -11.38 -4.78
C LEU A 158 -6.92 -11.35 -6.04
N HIS A 159 -5.72 -11.89 -5.95
CA HIS A 159 -4.71 -11.79 -6.97
C HIS A 159 -3.94 -13.11 -7.14
N ASP A 160 -3.88 -13.65 -8.35
CA ASP A 160 -3.03 -14.79 -8.63
C ASP A 160 -1.56 -14.37 -8.67
N CYS A 161 -0.85 -14.57 -7.56
CA CYS A 161 0.57 -14.24 -7.41
C CYS A 161 1.51 -15.42 -7.74
N ARG A 162 1.00 -16.56 -8.20
CA ARG A 162 1.82 -17.76 -8.45
C ARG A 162 2.96 -17.49 -9.42
N GLY A 163 2.72 -16.68 -10.47
CA GLY A 163 3.75 -16.28 -11.43
C GLY A 163 4.88 -15.41 -10.86
N LEU A 164 4.75 -14.92 -9.61
CA LEU A 164 5.81 -14.16 -8.95
C LEU A 164 6.76 -15.03 -8.12
N ASN A 165 6.45 -16.32 -7.94
CA ASN A 165 7.19 -17.20 -7.06
C ASN A 165 8.43 -17.81 -7.76
N ARG A 166 8.47 -17.84 -9.10
CA ARG A 166 9.56 -18.42 -9.88
C ARG A 166 10.07 -17.49 -10.96
N PHE A 167 11.37 -17.61 -11.22
CA PHE A 167 11.98 -17.07 -12.43
C PHE A 167 11.63 -17.93 -13.64
N PRO A 168 11.84 -17.45 -14.88
CA PRO A 168 11.58 -18.22 -16.09
C PRO A 168 12.37 -19.54 -16.20
N ASP A 169 13.51 -19.65 -15.51
CA ASP A 169 14.33 -20.87 -15.43
C ASP A 169 13.81 -21.89 -14.42
N GLY A 170 12.69 -21.60 -13.74
CA GLY A 170 12.07 -22.45 -12.74
C GLY A 170 12.62 -22.28 -11.32
N SER A 171 13.70 -21.52 -11.12
CA SER A 171 14.24 -21.24 -9.78
C SER A 171 13.30 -20.35 -8.97
N LEU A 172 13.27 -20.54 -7.65
CA LEU A 172 12.42 -19.74 -6.77
C LEU A 172 12.93 -18.31 -6.66
N THR A 173 12.03 -17.35 -6.83
CA THR A 173 12.27 -15.95 -6.47
C THR A 173 12.36 -15.82 -4.94
N TRP A 174 12.71 -14.62 -4.43
CA TRP A 174 12.67 -14.36 -3.00
C TRP A 174 11.24 -14.53 -2.42
N ARG A 175 10.19 -14.25 -3.22
CA ARG A 175 8.80 -14.50 -2.81
C ARG A 175 8.53 -15.99 -2.60
N GLY A 176 8.95 -16.83 -3.54
CA GLY A 176 8.79 -18.27 -3.42
C GLY A 176 9.59 -18.90 -2.28
N ARG A 177 10.72 -18.27 -1.88
CA ARG A 177 11.61 -18.80 -0.82
C ARG A 177 11.22 -18.33 0.59
N ALA A 178 10.84 -17.06 0.71
CA ALA A 178 10.77 -16.37 1.98
C ALA A 178 9.56 -15.45 2.09
N PHE A 179 8.46 -15.81 1.43
CA PHE A 179 7.23 -15.05 1.62
C PHE A 179 6.75 -15.25 3.06
N SER A 180 7.32 -14.47 3.95
CA SER A 180 7.08 -14.55 5.37
C SER A 180 5.75 -13.88 5.72
N GLY A 181 4.63 -14.51 5.33
CA GLY A 181 3.38 -14.18 5.95
C GLY A 181 2.71 -12.88 5.57
N TYR A 182 3.16 -12.23 4.51
CA TYR A 182 2.46 -11.08 4.01
C TYR A 182 1.41 -11.49 3.03
N VAL A 183 0.25 -11.24 3.43
CA VAL A 183 -0.94 -11.48 2.63
C VAL A 183 -1.41 -10.19 1.97
N TYR A 184 -0.51 -9.33 1.50
CA TYR A 184 -0.81 -8.07 0.81
C TYR A 184 -1.86 -7.19 1.52
N ILE A 185 -1.96 -7.31 2.83
CA ILE A 185 -3.04 -6.71 3.61
C ILE A 185 -2.99 -5.17 3.59
N TRP A 186 -1.80 -4.60 3.39
CA TRP A 186 -1.60 -3.15 3.30
C TRP A 186 -2.41 -2.49 2.19
N HIS A 187 -2.60 -3.16 1.04
CA HIS A 187 -3.44 -2.65 -0.04
C HIS A 187 -4.92 -2.58 0.31
N SER A 188 -5.36 -3.33 1.32
CA SER A 188 -6.73 -3.24 1.83
C SER A 188 -6.85 -2.32 3.04
N LEU A 189 -5.88 -2.32 3.96
CA LEU A 189 -5.92 -1.51 5.18
C LEU A 189 -5.62 -0.04 4.93
N ARG A 190 -4.63 0.29 4.10
CA ARG A 190 -4.24 1.68 3.87
C ARG A 190 -5.37 2.54 3.29
N PRO A 191 -6.13 2.09 2.26
CA PRO A 191 -7.29 2.83 1.79
C PRO A 191 -8.35 3.07 2.87
N LEU A 192 -8.67 2.05 3.67
CA LEU A 192 -9.63 2.18 4.76
C LEU A 192 -9.16 3.17 5.83
N PHE A 193 -7.87 3.11 6.23
CA PHE A 193 -7.31 4.07 7.18
C PHE A 193 -7.23 5.49 6.62
N TYR A 194 -7.00 5.64 5.32
CA TYR A 194 -7.00 6.95 4.67
C TYR A 194 -8.40 7.59 4.67
N ILE A 195 -9.43 6.78 4.48
CA ILE A 195 -10.82 7.22 4.55
C ILE A 195 -11.23 7.56 5.99
N LEU A 196 -10.86 6.69 6.95
CA LEU A 196 -11.39 6.70 8.32
C LEU A 196 -10.54 7.47 9.32
N ASP A 197 -9.29 7.79 8.96
CA ASP A 197 -8.25 8.35 9.85
C ASP A 197 -8.15 7.55 11.17
N ASP A 198 -7.97 6.24 11.06
CA ASP A 198 -8.01 5.30 12.16
C ASP A 198 -6.85 4.29 12.08
N ARG A 199 -6.72 3.41 13.06
CA ARG A 199 -5.75 2.31 13.11
C ARG A 199 -6.35 1.09 13.80
N THR A 200 -5.78 -0.10 13.56
CA THR A 200 -6.20 -1.32 14.25
C THR A 200 -5.59 -1.44 15.65
N THR A 201 -6.31 -2.07 16.55
CA THR A 201 -5.89 -2.37 17.94
C THR A 201 -5.87 -3.85 18.25
N ARG A 202 -6.62 -4.65 17.49
CA ARG A 202 -6.74 -6.10 17.66
C ARG A 202 -7.04 -6.77 16.33
N VAL A 203 -6.55 -8.01 16.16
CA VAL A 203 -6.85 -8.86 15.02
C VAL A 203 -7.19 -10.28 15.45
N THR A 204 -8.13 -10.87 14.72
CA THR A 204 -8.43 -12.31 14.70
C THR A 204 -8.46 -12.75 13.25
N ALA A 205 -7.78 -13.86 12.92
CA ALA A 205 -7.70 -14.33 11.54
C ALA A 205 -7.73 -15.85 11.41
N MET A 206 -8.27 -16.31 10.28
CA MET A 206 -8.23 -17.72 9.85
C MET A 206 -7.58 -17.79 8.47
N MET A 207 -6.88 -18.88 8.19
CA MET A 207 -6.20 -19.09 6.92
C MET A 207 -6.47 -20.47 6.36
N THR A 208 -6.39 -20.59 5.04
CA THR A 208 -6.21 -21.88 4.39
C THR A 208 -4.74 -22.07 4.06
N MET A 209 -4.25 -23.27 4.30
CA MET A 209 -2.89 -23.64 4.00
C MET A 209 -2.91 -25.13 3.62
N GLN A 210 -2.95 -25.39 2.31
CA GLN A 210 -2.83 -26.75 1.82
C GLN A 210 -1.58 -26.88 0.97
N PRO A 211 -0.61 -27.71 1.39
CA PRO A 211 0.56 -28.01 0.61
C PRO A 211 0.16 -28.43 -0.82
N GLY A 212 0.82 -27.86 -1.81
CA GLY A 212 0.60 -28.21 -3.22
C GLY A 212 -0.55 -27.47 -3.93
N ARG A 213 -1.31 -26.59 -3.23
CA ARG A 213 -2.30 -25.76 -3.93
C ARG A 213 -1.63 -24.65 -4.72
N LEU A 214 -0.55 -24.08 -4.19
CA LEU A 214 0.35 -23.19 -4.94
C LEU A 214 1.32 -24.02 -5.75
N GLU A 215 2.26 -24.65 -5.08
CA GLU A 215 3.27 -25.58 -5.57
C GLU A 215 3.79 -26.40 -4.39
N ALA A 216 4.23 -27.63 -4.62
CA ALA A 216 4.57 -28.58 -3.55
C ALA A 216 5.70 -28.10 -2.61
N ASP A 217 6.57 -27.23 -3.10
CA ASP A 217 7.74 -26.69 -2.39
C ASP A 217 7.53 -25.26 -1.83
N ILE A 218 6.33 -24.68 -2.00
CA ILE A 218 5.98 -23.37 -1.49
C ILE A 218 4.99 -23.51 -0.33
N ASN A 219 5.46 -23.15 0.87
CA ASN A 219 4.68 -23.29 2.11
C ASN A 219 4.29 -21.91 2.66
N ILE A 220 3.33 -21.27 1.98
CA ILE A 220 2.74 -19.99 2.39
C ILE A 220 1.21 -20.12 2.46
N PRO A 221 0.52 -19.33 3.29
CA PRO A 221 -0.94 -19.26 3.28
C PRO A 221 -1.45 -18.82 1.91
N ASP A 222 -2.42 -19.51 1.38
CA ASP A 222 -3.02 -19.21 0.09
C ASP A 222 -4.21 -18.24 0.19
N ASN A 223 -4.92 -18.26 1.30
CA ASN A 223 -6.06 -17.39 1.57
C ASN A 223 -6.14 -17.08 3.07
N VAL A 224 -6.33 -15.81 3.44
CA VAL A 224 -6.51 -15.38 4.83
C VAL A 224 -7.71 -14.44 4.92
N VAL A 225 -8.56 -14.67 5.91
CA VAL A 225 -9.64 -13.74 6.30
C VAL A 225 -9.35 -13.24 7.71
N SER A 226 -9.33 -11.92 7.86
CA SER A 226 -9.02 -11.24 9.11
C SER A 226 -10.14 -10.29 9.52
N LEU A 227 -10.43 -10.27 10.81
CA LEU A 227 -11.30 -9.28 11.46
C LEU A 227 -10.46 -8.41 12.37
N PHE A 228 -10.56 -7.10 12.18
CA PHE A 228 -9.85 -6.10 12.98
C PHE A 228 -10.82 -5.26 13.77
N GLN A 229 -10.43 -4.94 14.99
CA GLN A 229 -11.03 -3.85 15.76
C GLN A 229 -10.12 -2.63 15.66
N THR A 230 -10.72 -1.46 15.43
CA THR A 230 -9.96 -0.21 15.35
C THR A 230 -9.94 0.55 16.67
N ALA A 231 -9.12 1.60 16.75
CA ALA A 231 -9.03 2.45 17.94
C ALA A 231 -10.34 3.23 18.20
N ALA A 232 -11.07 3.58 17.14
CA ALA A 232 -12.39 4.22 17.25
C ALA A 232 -13.54 3.20 17.47
N GLY A 233 -13.24 1.91 17.69
CA GLY A 233 -14.24 0.88 17.95
C GLY A 233 -14.92 0.30 16.69
N ARG A 234 -14.46 0.67 15.50
CA ARG A 234 -14.98 0.13 14.23
C ARG A 234 -14.50 -1.29 14.00
N MET A 235 -15.22 -2.03 13.16
CA MET A 235 -14.80 -3.36 12.71
C MET A 235 -14.40 -3.30 11.24
N LEU A 236 -13.24 -3.89 10.90
CA LEU A 236 -12.81 -4.08 9.51
C LEU A 236 -12.70 -5.57 9.20
N LYS A 237 -13.16 -5.97 8.02
CA LYS A 237 -13.02 -7.32 7.47
C LYS A 237 -12.11 -7.26 6.26
N ILE A 238 -11.03 -8.02 6.28
CA ILE A 238 -10.08 -8.08 5.18
C ILE A 238 -9.94 -9.52 4.69
N ARG A 239 -10.00 -9.71 3.38
CA ARG A 239 -9.68 -10.98 2.73
C ARG A 239 -8.54 -10.79 1.74
N VAL A 240 -7.54 -11.66 1.83
CA VAL A 240 -6.46 -11.76 0.85
C VAL A 240 -6.39 -13.18 0.32
N ASP A 241 -6.30 -13.32 -1.01
CA ASP A 241 -6.19 -14.60 -1.70
C ASP A 241 -5.18 -14.44 -2.84
N ILE A 242 -4.06 -15.15 -2.75
CA ILE A 242 -2.93 -14.99 -3.67
C ILE A 242 -2.80 -16.13 -4.70
N VAL A 243 -3.79 -17.01 -4.75
CA VAL A 243 -3.79 -18.20 -5.63
C VAL A 243 -5.02 -18.30 -6.52
N SER A 244 -5.92 -17.35 -6.41
CA SER A 244 -7.19 -17.38 -7.12
C SER A 244 -6.99 -17.15 -8.63
N PRO A 245 -7.27 -18.13 -9.51
CA PRO A 245 -7.10 -17.99 -10.96
C PRO A 245 -8.25 -17.23 -11.64
N ARG A 246 -9.15 -16.63 -10.86
CA ARG A 246 -10.25 -15.79 -11.35
C ARG A 246 -9.73 -14.44 -11.87
N PRO A 247 -10.54 -13.66 -12.60
CA PRO A 247 -10.23 -12.26 -12.85
C PRO A 247 -9.93 -11.52 -11.53
N HIS A 248 -8.85 -10.73 -11.51
CA HIS A 248 -8.35 -10.10 -10.29
C HIS A 248 -9.36 -9.12 -9.71
N ILE A 249 -9.45 -9.10 -8.37
CA ILE A 249 -10.13 -8.07 -7.59
C ILE A 249 -9.13 -7.60 -6.54
N MET A 250 -8.30 -6.64 -6.89
CA MET A 250 -7.24 -6.13 -6.01
C MET A 250 -7.65 -4.87 -5.25
N ASP A 251 -8.85 -4.39 -5.48
CA ASP A 251 -9.31 -3.06 -5.05
C ASP A 251 -10.79 -3.02 -4.68
N TYR A 252 -11.31 -4.11 -4.15
CA TYR A 252 -12.64 -4.09 -3.57
C TYR A 252 -12.63 -3.51 -2.17
N TYR A 253 -13.49 -2.50 -1.95
CA TYR A 253 -13.76 -1.90 -0.65
C TYR A 253 -15.24 -1.71 -0.46
N ALA A 254 -15.69 -1.82 0.80
CA ALA A 254 -17.05 -1.48 1.19
C ALA A 254 -17.03 -0.73 2.53
N LEU A 255 -17.97 0.17 2.73
CA LEU A 255 -18.16 0.92 3.97
C LEU A 255 -19.63 0.94 4.35
N GLN A 256 -19.89 0.81 5.64
CA GLN A 256 -21.21 1.00 6.20
C GLN A 256 -21.15 2.05 7.31
N GLY A 257 -21.87 3.13 7.11
CA GLY A 257 -22.13 4.17 8.10
C GLY A 257 -23.60 4.21 8.49
N THR A 258 -23.93 5.08 9.44
CA THR A 258 -25.31 5.26 9.91
C THR A 258 -26.22 5.96 8.90
N HIS A 259 -25.64 6.77 7.98
CA HIS A 259 -26.35 7.54 6.97
C HIS A 259 -25.87 7.29 5.53
N GLY A 260 -24.89 6.43 5.33
CA GLY A 260 -24.33 6.13 4.01
C GLY A 260 -23.72 4.73 3.92
N SER A 261 -23.74 4.18 2.72
CA SER A 261 -23.13 2.89 2.39
C SER A 261 -22.43 2.97 1.05
N PHE A 262 -21.30 2.31 0.94
CA PHE A 262 -20.50 2.21 -0.28
C PHE A 262 -20.19 0.74 -0.57
N GLU A 263 -20.33 0.37 -1.83
CA GLU A 263 -19.94 -0.94 -2.38
C GLU A 263 -19.07 -0.74 -3.62
N GLY A 264 -17.83 -1.20 -3.56
CA GLY A 264 -16.92 -1.26 -4.70
C GLY A 264 -17.35 -2.29 -5.74
N THR A 265 -16.66 -2.31 -6.88
CA THR A 265 -16.93 -3.30 -7.93
C THR A 265 -16.48 -4.70 -7.51
N ARG A 266 -17.28 -5.70 -7.82
CA ARG A 266 -16.92 -7.12 -7.66
C ARG A 266 -16.27 -7.72 -8.93
N GLY A 267 -15.98 -6.89 -9.93
CA GLY A 267 -15.34 -7.33 -11.18
C GLY A 267 -16.28 -7.97 -12.18
N PHE A 268 -17.60 -7.80 -12.03
CA PHE A 268 -18.62 -8.31 -12.95
C PHE A 268 -19.06 -7.28 -13.99
N GLY A 269 -18.32 -6.17 -14.14
CA GLY A 269 -18.71 -5.03 -14.97
C GLY A 269 -19.74 -4.11 -14.31
N ASP A 270 -20.06 -4.33 -13.04
CA ASP A 270 -20.88 -3.45 -12.25
C ASP A 270 -20.05 -2.23 -11.76
N PRO A 271 -20.63 -1.02 -11.80
CA PRO A 271 -19.95 0.17 -11.29
C PRO A 271 -19.95 0.17 -9.76
N PRO A 272 -18.97 0.85 -9.13
CA PRO A 272 -19.03 1.19 -7.70
C PRO A 272 -20.31 1.96 -7.37
N ARG A 273 -20.90 1.68 -6.21
CA ARG A 273 -22.23 2.18 -5.81
C ARG A 273 -22.19 2.88 -4.46
N LEU A 274 -23.02 3.91 -4.36
CA LEU A 274 -23.19 4.71 -3.17
C LEU A 274 -24.67 4.79 -2.82
N TRP A 275 -24.99 4.63 -1.55
CA TRP A 275 -26.29 4.99 -0.97
C TRP A 275 -26.07 6.04 0.11
N LEU A 276 -26.87 7.11 0.07
CA LEU A 276 -26.88 8.17 1.07
C LEU A 276 -28.32 8.42 1.51
N GLU A 277 -28.57 8.45 2.81
CA GLU A 277 -29.88 8.67 3.38
C GLU A 277 -30.51 9.99 2.94
N GLU A 278 -29.71 11.05 2.82
CA GLU A 278 -30.18 12.38 2.38
C GLU A 278 -30.79 12.39 0.98
N LEU A 279 -30.44 11.41 0.13
CA LEU A 279 -30.99 11.27 -1.22
C LEU A 279 -32.22 10.36 -1.27
N GLU A 280 -32.63 9.81 -0.15
CA GLU A 280 -33.73 8.86 -0.01
C GLU A 280 -34.72 9.32 1.11
N PRO A 281 -35.44 10.41 0.90
CA PRO A 281 -36.30 11.02 1.96
C PRO A 281 -37.43 10.10 2.46
N ALA A 282 -37.70 9.01 1.73
CA ALA A 282 -38.66 7.98 2.14
C ALA A 282 -38.06 6.86 2.98
N ALA A 283 -36.74 6.82 3.12
CA ALA A 283 -36.08 5.84 3.99
C ALA A 283 -36.43 6.13 5.46
N ARG A 284 -37.01 5.16 6.14
CA ARG A 284 -37.34 5.26 7.58
C ARG A 284 -36.66 4.10 8.31
N PRO A 285 -36.22 4.31 9.54
CA PRO A 285 -35.69 3.22 10.36
C PRO A 285 -36.64 2.02 10.37
N GLY A 286 -36.11 0.82 10.08
CA GLY A 286 -36.88 -0.43 10.02
C GLY A 286 -37.74 -0.62 8.76
N LYS A 287 -37.70 0.30 7.79
CA LYS A 287 -38.33 0.13 6.48
C LYS A 287 -37.28 0.16 5.38
N SER A 288 -36.59 -0.94 5.19
CA SER A 288 -35.86 -1.22 3.95
C SER A 288 -36.86 -1.75 2.90
N GLY A 289 -36.89 -1.18 1.73
CA GLY A 289 -37.80 -1.62 0.68
C GLY A 289 -37.22 -1.41 -0.72
N PRO A 290 -37.85 -1.97 -1.77
CA PRO A 290 -37.35 -1.86 -3.14
C PRO A 290 -37.31 -0.43 -3.72
N SER A 291 -37.79 0.56 -2.99
CA SER A 291 -37.69 1.97 -3.34
C SER A 291 -36.35 2.61 -2.98
N VAL A 292 -35.52 1.98 -2.13
CA VAL A 292 -34.17 2.46 -1.78
C VAL A 292 -33.21 2.12 -2.92
N LYS A 293 -32.54 3.12 -3.49
CA LYS A 293 -31.75 2.95 -4.72
C LYS A 293 -30.28 3.29 -4.49
N TRP A 294 -29.44 2.40 -4.96
CA TRP A 294 -28.03 2.67 -5.16
C TRP A 294 -27.81 3.70 -6.27
N ARG A 295 -26.91 4.64 -6.05
CA ARG A 295 -26.40 5.59 -7.05
C ARG A 295 -25.06 5.12 -7.58
N LYS A 296 -24.68 5.52 -8.78
CA LYS A 296 -23.31 5.31 -9.27
C LYS A 296 -22.38 6.25 -8.53
N LEU A 297 -21.25 5.74 -8.05
CA LEU A 297 -20.25 6.57 -7.39
C LEU A 297 -19.76 7.72 -8.27
N ALA A 298 -19.61 7.47 -9.58
CA ALA A 298 -19.15 8.46 -10.55
C ALA A 298 -20.04 9.72 -10.66
N ASP A 299 -21.31 9.65 -10.25
CA ASP A 299 -22.21 10.80 -10.28
C ASP A 299 -21.76 11.92 -9.32
N PHE A 300 -20.88 11.62 -8.37
CA PHE A 300 -20.37 12.53 -7.34
C PHE A 300 -18.97 13.09 -7.62
N GLU A 301 -18.28 12.61 -8.66
CA GLU A 301 -16.89 12.97 -8.93
C GLU A 301 -16.70 14.47 -9.19
N ALA A 302 -17.56 15.06 -10.01
CA ALA A 302 -17.42 16.46 -10.40
C ALA A 302 -17.55 17.42 -9.20
N GLU A 303 -18.34 17.05 -8.20
CA GLU A 303 -18.54 17.85 -6.99
C GLU A 303 -17.42 17.65 -5.96
N TYR A 304 -17.03 16.39 -5.72
CA TYR A 304 -16.15 16.08 -4.59
C TYR A 304 -14.67 15.94 -4.95
N ILE A 305 -14.33 15.58 -6.21
CA ILE A 305 -12.95 15.42 -6.66
C ILE A 305 -12.66 16.14 -8.00
N PRO A 306 -13.06 17.42 -8.19
CA PRO A 306 -12.88 18.13 -9.46
C PRO A 306 -11.41 18.23 -9.89
N ASP A 307 -10.50 18.35 -8.93
CA ASP A 307 -9.06 18.35 -9.14
C ASP A 307 -8.53 17.03 -9.73
N ARG A 308 -9.08 15.90 -9.26
CA ARG A 308 -8.76 14.57 -9.79
C ARG A 308 -9.33 14.36 -11.20
N VAL A 309 -10.56 14.78 -11.42
CA VAL A 309 -11.20 14.73 -12.74
C VAL A 309 -10.39 15.54 -13.76
N ALA A 310 -9.94 16.74 -13.40
CA ALA A 310 -9.12 17.59 -14.27
C ALA A 310 -7.76 16.97 -14.63
N ALA A 311 -7.12 16.27 -13.70
CA ALA A 311 -5.81 15.65 -13.91
C ALA A 311 -5.87 14.20 -14.41
N ARG A 312 -7.06 13.63 -14.62
CA ARG A 312 -7.26 12.18 -14.93
C ARG A 312 -6.49 11.71 -16.17
N ALA A 313 -6.43 12.53 -17.21
CA ALA A 313 -5.72 12.19 -18.43
C ALA A 313 -4.20 12.05 -18.22
N ASP A 314 -3.61 12.86 -17.34
CA ASP A 314 -2.18 12.76 -17.00
C ASP A 314 -1.93 11.61 -16.04
N ALA A 315 -2.77 11.43 -15.04
CA ALA A 315 -2.70 10.31 -14.11
C ALA A 315 -2.81 8.96 -14.82
N ALA A 316 -3.69 8.83 -15.82
CA ALA A 316 -3.88 7.60 -16.58
C ALA A 316 -2.64 7.14 -17.38
N LYS A 317 -1.65 8.02 -17.59
CA LYS A 317 -0.35 7.64 -18.19
C LYS A 317 0.53 6.82 -17.27
N THR A 318 0.15 6.68 -15.99
CA THR A 318 0.88 5.92 -14.97
C THR A 318 0.15 4.62 -14.62
N GLY A 319 0.75 3.80 -13.74
CA GLY A 319 0.17 2.53 -13.30
C GLY A 319 -1.03 2.66 -12.35
N HIS A 320 -1.67 1.52 -12.08
CA HIS A 320 -2.73 1.33 -11.09
C HIS A 320 -3.90 2.33 -11.22
N GLY A 321 -4.34 2.59 -12.47
CA GLY A 321 -5.45 3.49 -12.72
C GLY A 321 -5.18 4.95 -12.32
N GLY A 322 -3.91 5.38 -12.39
CA GLY A 322 -3.48 6.73 -12.05
C GLY A 322 -3.03 6.93 -10.60
N ALA A 323 -3.17 5.91 -9.76
CA ALA A 323 -2.77 6.00 -8.36
C ALA A 323 -1.26 6.26 -8.17
N ASP A 324 -0.42 5.68 -9.03
CA ASP A 324 1.04 5.90 -9.00
C ASP A 324 1.41 7.37 -9.25
N TYR A 325 0.67 8.08 -10.11
CA TYR A 325 0.84 9.53 -10.32
C TYR A 325 0.60 10.31 -9.02
N TRP A 326 -0.54 10.05 -8.37
CA TRP A 326 -0.90 10.77 -7.16
C TRP A 326 0.01 10.42 -5.98
N THR A 327 0.48 9.18 -5.89
CA THR A 327 1.45 8.76 -4.88
C THR A 327 2.76 9.53 -5.03
N MET A 328 3.31 9.57 -6.25
CA MET A 328 4.56 10.28 -6.53
C MET A 328 4.39 11.81 -6.39
N LYS A 329 3.25 12.35 -6.82
CA LYS A 329 2.93 13.76 -6.62
C LYS A 329 2.85 14.13 -5.13
N ALA A 330 2.22 13.30 -4.32
CA ALA A 330 2.14 13.51 -2.87
C ALA A 330 3.51 13.51 -2.20
N PHE A 331 4.42 12.62 -2.62
CA PHE A 331 5.82 12.63 -2.20
C PHE A 331 6.49 13.95 -2.56
N VAL A 332 6.47 14.32 -3.84
CA VAL A 332 7.16 15.53 -4.33
C VAL A 332 6.67 16.78 -3.64
N ASP A 333 5.35 16.92 -3.49
CA ASP A 333 4.73 18.08 -2.84
C ASP A 333 5.13 18.19 -1.36
N ALA A 334 5.07 17.09 -0.60
CA ALA A 334 5.44 17.07 0.81
C ALA A 334 6.95 17.34 0.99
N PHE A 335 7.78 16.64 0.23
CA PHE A 335 9.24 16.77 0.34
C PHE A 335 9.73 18.18 0.01
N ARG A 336 9.19 18.81 -1.05
CA ARG A 336 9.55 20.19 -1.46
C ARG A 336 9.11 21.27 -0.48
N ARG A 337 7.99 21.03 0.23
CA ARG A 337 7.51 21.99 1.24
C ARG A 337 8.15 21.76 2.62
N GLY A 338 8.88 20.67 2.81
CA GLY A 338 9.35 20.25 4.13
C GLY A 338 8.22 19.81 5.07
N ASP A 339 7.08 19.40 4.50
CA ASP A 339 5.94 18.93 5.26
C ASP A 339 6.14 17.47 5.70
N ALA A 340 5.39 17.04 6.71
CA ALA A 340 5.27 15.63 7.05
C ALA A 340 4.71 14.83 5.86
N SER A 341 5.24 13.62 5.65
CA SER A 341 4.76 12.74 4.62
C SER A 341 3.29 12.33 4.85
N PRO A 342 2.46 12.28 3.80
CA PRO A 342 1.07 11.79 3.92
C PRO A 342 0.97 10.33 4.37
N VAL A 343 2.01 9.52 4.12
CA VAL A 343 2.14 8.15 4.61
C VAL A 343 3.47 8.03 5.33
N ASP A 344 3.58 8.73 6.45
CA ASP A 344 4.76 8.70 7.32
C ASP A 344 5.01 7.29 7.88
N LEU A 345 6.11 7.13 8.61
CA LEU A 345 6.47 5.84 9.17
C LEU A 345 5.38 5.24 10.07
N TYR A 346 4.70 6.05 10.86
CA TYR A 346 3.67 5.51 11.75
C TYR A 346 2.47 4.98 10.97
N ARG A 347 2.00 5.72 9.96
CA ARG A 347 0.94 5.27 9.06
C ARG A 347 1.37 4.07 8.21
N ALA A 348 2.64 4.00 7.83
CA ALA A 348 3.20 2.84 7.14
C ALA A 348 3.15 1.58 8.01
N LEU A 349 3.49 1.69 9.29
CA LEU A 349 3.44 0.57 10.24
C LEU A 349 2.01 0.22 10.65
N ASP A 350 1.10 1.20 10.75
CA ASP A 350 -0.33 0.95 10.98
C ASP A 350 -0.94 0.01 9.93
N CYS A 351 -0.48 0.05 8.67
CA CYS A 351 -0.99 -0.85 7.62
C CYS A 351 -0.10 -2.07 7.37
N SER A 352 1.17 -2.08 7.80
CA SER A 352 2.09 -3.20 7.57
C SER A 352 2.05 -4.25 8.70
N LEU A 353 2.16 -3.81 9.96
CA LEU A 353 2.23 -4.72 11.11
C LEU A 353 0.99 -5.59 11.32
N PRO A 354 -0.25 -5.10 11.07
CA PRO A 354 -1.44 -5.92 11.23
C PRO A 354 -1.43 -7.22 10.43
N GLY A 355 -0.76 -7.22 9.25
CA GLY A 355 -0.64 -8.42 8.42
C GLY A 355 0.15 -9.54 9.09
N ALA A 356 1.32 -9.22 9.64
CA ALA A 356 2.14 -10.19 10.37
C ALA A 356 1.39 -10.77 11.58
N LEU A 357 0.67 -9.93 12.31
CA LEU A 357 -0.12 -10.32 13.48
C LEU A 357 -1.38 -11.09 13.10
N ALA A 358 -2.00 -10.82 11.94
CA ALA A 358 -3.08 -11.62 11.40
C ALA A 358 -2.61 -13.06 11.10
N LEU A 359 -1.43 -13.20 10.51
CA LEU A 359 -0.84 -14.52 10.27
C LEU A 359 -0.56 -15.24 11.59
N GLU A 360 -0.03 -14.54 12.58
CA GLU A 360 0.22 -15.12 13.90
C GLU A 360 -1.08 -15.58 14.57
N SER A 361 -2.15 -14.79 14.50
CA SER A 361 -3.50 -15.16 14.95
C SER A 361 -3.98 -16.43 14.25
N ALA A 362 -3.84 -16.51 12.94
CA ALA A 362 -4.28 -17.66 12.15
C ALA A 362 -3.50 -18.94 12.50
N LYS A 363 -2.19 -18.84 12.75
CA LYS A 363 -1.36 -19.97 13.23
C LYS A 363 -1.79 -20.46 14.62
N GLN A 364 -2.35 -19.58 15.43
CA GLN A 364 -2.89 -19.90 16.75
C GLN A 364 -4.38 -20.24 16.74
N GLY A 365 -4.92 -20.66 15.59
CA GLY A 365 -6.32 -21.08 15.47
C GLY A 365 -7.34 -19.95 15.58
N GLY A 366 -6.95 -18.72 15.27
CA GLY A 366 -7.83 -17.55 15.34
C GLY A 366 -7.79 -16.82 16.70
N ALA A 367 -6.77 -17.05 17.51
CA ALA A 367 -6.63 -16.35 18.79
C ALA A 367 -6.54 -14.83 18.57
N PRO A 368 -7.24 -14.00 19.37
CA PRO A 368 -7.15 -12.56 19.26
C PRO A 368 -5.74 -12.05 19.65
N ILE A 369 -5.14 -11.25 18.79
CA ILE A 369 -3.83 -10.66 19.02
C ILE A 369 -3.94 -9.14 19.06
N ALA A 370 -3.30 -8.51 20.05
CA ALA A 370 -3.21 -7.05 20.15
C ALA A 370 -2.27 -6.49 19.05
N VAL A 371 -2.69 -5.43 18.39
CA VAL A 371 -1.86 -4.69 17.43
C VAL A 371 -1.25 -3.51 18.16
N PRO A 372 0.08 -3.45 18.31
CA PRO A 372 0.73 -2.36 19.04
C PRO A 372 0.62 -1.04 18.28
N ASP A 373 0.58 0.07 19.01
CA ASP A 373 0.68 1.39 18.41
C ASP A 373 2.17 1.71 18.13
N PRO A 374 2.57 1.88 16.86
CA PRO A 374 3.96 2.16 16.53
C PRO A 374 4.47 3.50 17.10
N ARG A 375 3.58 4.42 17.48
CA ARG A 375 3.94 5.69 18.12
C ARG A 375 4.52 5.50 19.52
N THR A 376 4.17 4.38 20.17
CA THR A 376 4.66 4.00 21.50
C THR A 376 5.99 3.25 21.49
N PHE A 377 6.51 2.91 20.32
CA PHE A 377 7.80 2.22 20.22
C PHE A 377 8.94 3.13 20.70
N THR A 378 9.71 2.62 21.64
CA THR A 378 10.88 3.30 22.25
C THR A 378 12.16 2.74 21.68
#